data_ceadc1b950f3cd5e29a12ac68a75fc4c
#
_entry.id   ceadc1b950f3cd5e29a12ac68a75fc4c
#
_cell.length_a   1.000
_cell.length_b   1.000
_cell.length_c   1.000
_cell.angle_alpha   90.00
_cell.angle_beta   90.00
_cell.angle_gamma   90.00
#
_symmetry.space_group_name_H-M   'P 1'
#
loop_
_entity.id
_entity.type
_entity.pdbx_description
1 polymer ?
#
loop_
_entity_poly.entity_id
_entity_poly.type
_entity_poly.pdbx_seq_one_letter_code
_entity_poly.pdbx_strand_id
1 'polypeptide(L)'
;ILSRLREAFPGPWRSDRRGTTLAPGIYLEFGEKFQWPDLSAPEEEGRRFCYGLRDQVGVLWDGTVVPCCLDHEGDVPLGNLYETSLEEILSGPRAEAIYQGFSQGEAREALCRRCAFTRRFQ
;
A
#
# COMPACT_ATOMS: atom_id res chain seq x y z
N ILE A 1 2.33 25.74 -0.38
CA ILE A 1 1.14 24.92 -0.70
C ILE A 1 -0.07 25.40 0.11
N LEU A 2 0.00 25.49 1.46
CA LEU A 2 -1.15 25.88 2.30
C LEU A 2 -1.69 27.28 1.99
N SER A 3 -0.83 28.26 1.67
CA SER A 3 -1.27 29.61 1.26
C SER A 3 -2.13 29.56 0.00
N ARG A 4 -1.72 28.83 -1.03
CA ARG A 4 -2.50 28.64 -2.26
C ARG A 4 -3.83 27.92 -2.01
N LEU A 5 -3.85 26.94 -1.11
CA LEU A 5 -5.10 26.29 -0.72
C LEU A 5 -6.03 27.25 0.02
N ARG A 6 -5.50 28.13 0.87
CA ARG A 6 -6.30 29.19 1.54
C ARG A 6 -6.90 30.20 0.55
N GLU A 7 -6.14 30.56 -0.48
CA GLU A 7 -6.63 31.45 -1.56
C GLU A 7 -7.73 30.76 -2.38
N ALA A 8 -7.55 29.48 -2.73
CA ALA A 8 -8.52 28.73 -3.53
C ALA A 8 -9.78 28.35 -2.73
N PHE A 9 -9.66 28.13 -1.43
CA PHE A 9 -10.74 27.74 -0.53
C PHE A 9 -10.80 28.70 0.67
N PRO A 10 -11.31 29.96 0.49
CA PRO A 10 -11.27 30.99 1.51
C PRO A 10 -12.26 30.80 2.66
N GLY A 11 -13.17 29.82 2.56
CA GLY A 11 -14.15 29.50 3.59
C GLY A 11 -13.55 29.01 4.91
N PRO A 12 -14.36 28.85 5.94
CA PRO A 12 -13.88 28.30 7.21
C PRO A 12 -13.53 26.80 7.05
N TRP A 13 -12.28 26.47 7.27
CA TRP A 13 -11.84 25.07 7.32
C TRP A 13 -12.27 24.41 8.63
N ARG A 14 -12.77 23.20 8.57
CA ARG A 14 -13.19 22.43 9.74
C ARG A 14 -12.33 21.18 9.85
N SER A 15 -11.66 21.02 10.98
CA SER A 15 -10.84 19.83 11.26
C SER A 15 -11.59 18.88 12.19
N ASP A 16 -11.56 17.59 11.85
CA ASP A 16 -12.05 16.48 12.65
C ASP A 16 -11.07 15.31 12.59
N ARG A 17 -11.48 14.13 13.06
CA ARG A 17 -10.64 12.91 13.06
C ARG A 17 -10.30 12.39 11.66
N ARG A 18 -10.99 12.82 10.62
CA ARG A 18 -10.81 12.41 9.22
C ARG A 18 -9.93 13.37 8.43
N GLY A 19 -9.51 14.48 9.04
CA GLY A 19 -8.70 15.52 8.39
C GLY A 19 -9.35 16.89 8.43
N THR A 20 -8.95 17.77 7.54
CA THR A 20 -9.47 19.14 7.44
C THR A 20 -10.33 19.28 6.20
N THR A 21 -11.62 19.55 6.37
CA THR A 21 -12.54 19.86 5.28
C THR A 21 -12.31 21.27 4.79
N LEU A 22 -11.99 21.44 3.51
CA LEU A 22 -11.78 22.73 2.85
C LEU A 22 -13.06 23.25 2.20
N ALA A 23 -13.83 22.34 1.58
CA ALA A 23 -15.13 22.57 0.95
C ALA A 23 -15.91 21.26 0.91
N PRO A 24 -17.21 21.24 0.54
CA PRO A 24 -17.97 20.01 0.39
C PRO A 24 -17.27 19.02 -0.56
N GLY A 25 -16.95 17.83 -0.05
CA GLY A 25 -16.24 16.77 -0.80
C GLY A 25 -14.74 16.98 -0.97
N ILE A 26 -14.15 18.04 -0.41
CA ILE A 26 -12.70 18.33 -0.51
C ILE A 26 -12.08 18.29 0.88
N TYR A 27 -11.15 17.38 1.07
CA TYR A 27 -10.48 17.13 2.35
C TYR A 27 -8.98 17.30 2.21
N LEU A 28 -8.34 17.85 3.23
CA LEU A 28 -6.88 17.93 3.37
C LEU A 28 -6.47 17.03 4.52
N GLU A 29 -5.62 16.07 4.21
CA GLU A 29 -5.00 15.18 5.18
C GLU A 29 -3.50 15.37 5.15
N PHE A 30 -2.87 15.37 6.32
CA PHE A 30 -1.42 15.38 6.47
C PHE A 30 -0.94 13.98 6.82
N GLY A 31 0.02 13.48 6.06
CA GLY A 31 0.65 12.20 6.33
C GLY A 31 2.17 12.33 6.41
N GLU A 32 2.81 11.45 7.14
CA GLU A 32 4.25 11.34 7.10
C GLU A 32 4.71 10.76 5.76
N LYS A 33 5.78 11.33 5.22
CA LYS A 33 6.45 10.77 4.05
C LYS A 33 7.06 9.42 4.43
N PHE A 34 6.75 8.39 3.68
CA PHE A 34 7.40 7.09 3.81
C PHE A 34 8.39 6.85 2.66
N GLN A 35 9.36 6.00 2.88
CA GLN A 35 10.23 5.51 1.84
C GLN A 35 9.56 4.34 1.11
N TRP A 36 9.56 4.37 -0.23
CA TRP A 36 9.11 3.25 -1.06
C TRP A 36 9.92 2.00 -0.73
N PRO A 37 9.28 0.83 -0.77
CA PRO A 37 10.03 -0.41 -0.62
C PRO A 37 11.04 -0.56 -1.75
N ASP A 38 12.23 -1.02 -1.40
CA ASP A 38 13.36 -1.21 -2.29
C ASP A 38 14.17 -2.41 -1.80
N LEU A 39 14.50 -3.33 -2.68
CA LEU A 39 15.27 -4.53 -2.34
C LEU A 39 16.69 -4.23 -1.82
N SER A 40 17.23 -3.05 -2.13
CA SER A 40 18.52 -2.58 -1.61
C SER A 40 18.44 -1.94 -0.22
N ALA A 41 17.23 -1.57 0.24
CA ALA A 41 17.02 -1.00 1.55
C ALA A 41 17.23 -2.03 2.68
N PRO A 42 17.60 -1.60 3.90
CA PRO A 42 17.68 -2.50 5.05
C PRO A 42 16.31 -3.08 5.38
N GLU A 43 16.32 -4.26 5.97
CA GLU A 43 15.08 -4.86 6.48
C GLU A 43 14.58 -4.07 7.69
N GLU A 44 13.27 -3.92 7.75
CA GLU A 44 12.58 -3.30 8.86
C GLU A 44 12.40 -4.31 9.99
N GLU A 45 12.58 -3.90 11.23
CA GLU A 45 12.42 -4.76 12.40
C GLU A 45 10.97 -4.81 12.90
N GLY A 46 10.65 -5.85 13.71
CA GLY A 46 9.38 -5.99 14.40
C GLY A 46 8.30 -6.74 13.61
N ARG A 47 7.10 -6.80 14.21
CA ARG A 47 5.94 -7.43 13.58
C ARG A 47 5.53 -6.69 12.31
N ARG A 48 5.03 -7.46 11.34
CA ARG A 48 4.61 -6.93 10.04
C ARG A 48 3.17 -7.31 9.75
N PHE A 49 2.25 -6.39 9.96
CA PHE A 49 0.89 -6.48 9.42
C PHE A 49 0.80 -5.61 8.17
N CYS A 50 0.08 -6.08 7.15
CA CYS A 50 -0.18 -5.32 5.93
C CYS A 50 -1.52 -5.72 5.34
N TYR A 51 -2.16 -4.78 4.65
CA TYR A 51 -3.40 -5.00 3.92
C TYR A 51 -3.19 -5.52 2.48
N GLY A 52 -1.95 -5.68 2.04
CA GLY A 52 -1.62 -6.33 0.76
C GLY A 52 -2.23 -7.72 0.68
N LEU A 53 -2.86 -8.07 -0.43
CA LEU A 53 -3.66 -9.28 -0.68
C LEU A 53 -4.89 -9.46 0.23
N ARG A 54 -5.12 -8.57 1.19
CA ARG A 54 -6.33 -8.58 2.03
C ARG A 54 -7.38 -7.64 1.46
N ASP A 55 -7.04 -6.40 1.23
CA ASP A 55 -7.95 -5.35 0.80
C ASP A 55 -7.54 -4.76 -0.57
N GLN A 56 -6.40 -5.13 -1.07
CA GLN A 56 -5.86 -4.64 -2.34
C GLN A 56 -4.92 -5.63 -3.01
N VAL A 57 -4.79 -5.47 -4.30
CA VAL A 57 -3.83 -6.12 -5.18
C VAL A 57 -3.41 -5.11 -6.23
N GLY A 58 -2.20 -5.19 -6.75
CA GLY A 58 -1.74 -4.41 -7.88
C GLY A 58 -1.75 -5.23 -9.17
N VAL A 59 -2.02 -4.57 -10.30
CA VAL A 59 -1.85 -5.13 -11.64
C VAL A 59 -0.99 -4.18 -12.43
N LEU A 60 0.13 -4.66 -12.94
CA LEU A 60 1.04 -3.87 -13.76
C LEU A 60 0.54 -3.82 -15.20
N TRP A 61 1.13 -2.93 -16.00
CA TRP A 61 0.73 -2.68 -17.39
C TRP A 61 0.83 -3.92 -18.31
N ASP A 62 1.71 -4.87 -17.97
CA ASP A 62 1.94 -6.13 -18.69
C ASP A 62 1.07 -7.30 -18.18
N GLY A 63 0.10 -7.01 -17.30
CA GLY A 63 -0.78 -8.00 -16.70
C GLY A 63 -0.22 -8.71 -15.47
N THR A 64 1.01 -8.41 -15.05
CA THR A 64 1.60 -8.98 -13.84
C THR A 64 0.82 -8.57 -12.60
N VAL A 65 0.40 -9.54 -11.80
CA VAL A 65 -0.29 -9.32 -10.52
C VAL A 65 0.73 -9.28 -9.40
N VAL A 66 0.64 -8.26 -8.54
CA VAL A 66 1.55 -8.02 -7.41
C VAL A 66 0.75 -7.80 -6.11
N PRO A 67 1.34 -7.99 -4.92
CA PRO A 67 0.59 -7.94 -3.65
C PRO A 67 -0.04 -6.57 -3.32
N CYS A 68 0.53 -5.48 -3.81
CA CYS A 68 0.02 -4.13 -3.56
C CYS A 68 0.61 -3.12 -4.56
N CYS A 69 0.06 -1.89 -4.57
CA CYS A 69 0.50 -0.82 -5.45
C CYS A 69 1.92 -0.29 -5.19
N LEU A 70 2.56 -0.67 -4.08
CA LEU A 70 3.94 -0.25 -3.78
C LEU A 70 4.98 -1.13 -4.48
N ASP A 71 4.59 -2.30 -4.97
CA ASP A 71 5.43 -3.17 -5.79
C ASP A 71 5.30 -2.78 -7.28
N HIS A 72 5.78 -1.59 -7.61
CA HIS A 72 5.64 -1.03 -8.94
C HIS A 72 6.64 -1.59 -9.96
N GLU A 73 7.72 -2.21 -9.51
CA GLU A 73 8.70 -2.91 -10.35
C GLU A 73 8.35 -4.38 -10.60
N GLY A 74 7.39 -4.94 -9.85
CA GLY A 74 7.00 -6.34 -9.98
C GLY A 74 8.00 -7.31 -9.33
N ASP A 75 8.62 -6.91 -8.24
CA ASP A 75 9.60 -7.72 -7.50
C ASP A 75 8.95 -8.98 -6.85
N VAL A 76 7.65 -8.91 -6.62
CA VAL A 76 6.85 -10.00 -6.02
C VAL A 76 5.73 -10.42 -6.98
N PRO A 77 6.06 -10.98 -8.17
CA PRO A 77 5.04 -11.41 -9.11
C PRO A 77 4.28 -12.62 -8.57
N LEU A 78 2.94 -12.54 -8.60
CA LEU A 78 2.04 -13.62 -8.18
C LEU A 78 1.56 -14.47 -9.35
N GLY A 79 1.49 -13.87 -10.53
CA GLY A 79 1.04 -14.45 -11.79
C GLY A 79 0.73 -13.38 -12.82
N ASN A 80 0.15 -13.76 -13.96
CA ASN A 80 -0.19 -12.83 -15.03
C ASN A 80 -1.63 -13.06 -15.52
N LEU A 81 -2.41 -11.98 -15.62
CA LEU A 81 -3.83 -12.03 -16.03
C LEU A 81 -4.06 -12.44 -17.48
N TYR A 82 -3.04 -12.38 -18.33
CA TYR A 82 -3.13 -12.90 -19.70
C TYR A 82 -3.00 -14.44 -19.76
N GLU A 83 -2.53 -15.06 -18.66
CA GLU A 83 -2.29 -16.51 -18.60
C GLU A 83 -3.28 -17.22 -17.68
N THR A 84 -3.67 -16.58 -16.59
CA THR A 84 -4.40 -17.21 -15.48
C THR A 84 -5.40 -16.22 -14.89
N SER A 85 -6.55 -16.70 -14.42
CA SER A 85 -7.55 -15.86 -13.76
C SER A 85 -7.03 -15.25 -12.45
N LEU A 86 -7.56 -14.09 -12.08
CA LEU A 86 -7.22 -13.44 -10.81
C LEU A 86 -7.49 -14.35 -9.61
N GLU A 87 -8.59 -15.09 -9.65
CA GLU A 87 -8.98 -16.02 -8.58
C GLU A 87 -7.92 -17.12 -8.39
N GLU A 88 -7.46 -17.73 -9.48
CA GLU A 88 -6.41 -18.74 -9.43
C GLU A 88 -5.07 -18.16 -8.93
N ILE A 89 -4.70 -16.95 -9.38
CA ILE A 89 -3.48 -16.27 -8.93
C ILE A 89 -3.53 -16.02 -7.42
N LEU A 90 -4.64 -15.50 -6.91
CA LEU A 90 -4.80 -15.17 -5.50
C LEU A 90 -4.93 -16.41 -4.61
N SER A 91 -5.39 -17.53 -5.17
CA SER A 91 -5.42 -18.84 -4.50
C SER A 91 -4.10 -19.60 -4.60
N GLY A 92 -3.12 -19.05 -5.32
CA GLY A 92 -1.81 -19.66 -5.50
C GLY A 92 -0.97 -19.68 -4.22
N PRO A 93 -0.02 -20.63 -4.12
CA PRO A 93 0.72 -20.86 -2.88
C PRO A 93 1.54 -19.64 -2.42
N ARG A 94 2.03 -18.81 -3.35
CA ARG A 94 2.79 -17.61 -3.01
C ARG A 94 1.89 -16.53 -2.41
N ALA A 95 0.73 -16.28 -3.02
CA ALA A 95 -0.26 -15.33 -2.51
C ALA A 95 -0.77 -15.75 -1.13
N GLU A 96 -1.10 -17.03 -0.97
CA GLU A 96 -1.54 -17.60 0.32
C GLU A 96 -0.45 -17.45 1.40
N ALA A 97 0.82 -17.74 1.08
CA ALA A 97 1.93 -17.62 2.03
C ALA A 97 2.11 -16.15 2.50
N ILE A 98 1.97 -15.17 1.61
CA ILE A 98 2.05 -13.75 1.94
C ILE A 98 0.89 -13.34 2.85
N TYR A 99 -0.35 -13.74 2.49
CA TYR A 99 -1.55 -13.44 3.25
C TYR A 99 -1.48 -14.01 4.68
N GLN A 100 -1.10 -15.28 4.80
CA GLN A 100 -0.94 -15.95 6.09
C GLN A 100 0.20 -15.35 6.90
N GLY A 101 1.33 -15.01 6.24
CA GLY A 101 2.44 -14.33 6.88
C GLY A 101 1.99 -13.03 7.54
N PHE A 102 1.33 -12.15 6.82
CA PHE A 102 0.82 -10.90 7.39
C PHE A 102 -0.22 -11.11 8.50
N SER A 103 -1.05 -12.14 8.41
CA SER A 103 -2.00 -12.50 9.47
C SER A 103 -1.30 -12.92 10.76
N GLN A 104 -0.10 -13.51 10.65
CA GLN A 104 0.76 -13.90 11.78
C GLN A 104 1.72 -12.78 12.23
N GLY A 105 1.75 -11.67 11.50
CA GLY A 105 2.65 -10.54 11.76
C GLY A 105 4.04 -10.71 11.16
N GLU A 106 4.15 -11.50 10.08
CA GLU A 106 5.40 -11.79 9.39
C GLU A 106 5.35 -11.40 7.92
N ALA A 107 6.34 -10.67 7.43
CA ALA A 107 6.53 -10.42 6.01
C ALA A 107 7.32 -11.56 5.35
N ARG A 108 6.70 -12.31 4.46
CA ARG A 108 7.33 -13.45 3.78
C ARG A 108 8.27 -13.02 2.64
N GLU A 109 7.92 -11.98 1.91
CA GLU A 109 8.70 -11.50 0.77
C GLU A 109 9.81 -10.50 1.18
N ALA A 110 10.92 -10.55 0.44
CA ALA A 110 12.07 -9.68 0.69
C ALA A 110 11.71 -8.19 0.59
N LEU A 111 10.91 -7.81 -0.42
CA LEU A 111 10.43 -6.45 -0.59
C LEU A 111 9.54 -6.02 0.59
N CYS A 112 8.63 -6.91 1.03
CA CYS A 112 7.72 -6.63 2.14
C CYS A 112 8.47 -6.47 3.47
N ARG A 113 9.58 -7.19 3.68
CA ARG A 113 10.45 -6.99 4.85
C ARG A 113 11.14 -5.62 4.87
N ARG A 114 11.28 -4.96 3.72
CA ARG A 114 11.92 -3.66 3.54
C ARG A 114 10.93 -2.51 3.40
N CYS A 115 9.63 -2.79 3.53
CA CYS A 115 8.57 -1.81 3.33
C CYS A 115 8.30 -0.99 4.59
N ALA A 116 8.72 0.27 4.60
CA ALA A 116 8.46 1.19 5.71
C ALA A 116 6.98 1.58 5.86
N PHE A 117 6.15 1.37 4.82
CA PHE A 117 4.73 1.69 4.85
C PHE A 117 3.96 0.88 5.90
N THR A 118 4.42 -0.34 6.22
CA THR A 118 3.80 -1.20 7.22
C THR A 118 3.82 -0.61 8.64
N ARG A 119 4.71 0.35 8.92
CA ARG A 119 4.75 1.07 10.21
C ARG A 119 3.43 1.79 10.54
N ARG A 120 2.62 2.12 9.52
CA ARG A 120 1.32 2.78 9.67
C ARG A 120 0.23 1.87 10.26
N PHE A 121 0.47 0.56 10.29
CA PHE A 121 -0.49 -0.45 10.73
C PHE A 121 -0.10 -1.10 12.07
N GLN A 122 0.91 -0.56 12.73
CA GLN A 122 1.41 -1.04 14.03
C GLN A 122 0.82 -0.25 15.18
#